data_84fdae06d5542db8a6e2a1cdd7ae32ce
#
_entry.id   84fdae06d5542db8a6e2a1cdd7ae32ce
#
_cell.length_a   1.000
_cell.length_b   1.000
_cell.length_c   1.000
_cell.angle_alpha   90.00
_cell.angle_beta   90.00
_cell.angle_gamma   90.00
#
_symmetry.space_group_name_H-M   'P 1'
#
loop_
_entity.id
_entity.type
_entity.pdbx_description
1 polymer ?
#
loop_
_entity_poly.entity_id
_entity_poly.type
_entity_poly.pdbx_seq_one_letter_code
_entity_poly.pdbx_strand_id
1 'polypeptide(L)'
;MHSSRTGQAAASDGTRLHYRLIGSGPARVALTHSLAMDGSFWSPVAARLAEVATVLAWDCRGHGASDKPAGPYTVELFADDLAAIFADLGWTKAVVGGASMGGCVTLAFAGRHAEKVQGLGLFDTTAWYGPEAPQQWAERADKGVQEGLKALVGFQQTRWFGDAFRAANPDIVKESVDVFLNNDVAAYAESCRMLGAADLRSVLGGIKVPTRIAVGEEDYATPPAMAEAMHAAIGGSTLKIIPGGRHLTPLEVPDVIAAELSQLIEAAR
;
A
#
# COMPACT_ATOMS: atom_id res chain seq x y z
N MET A 1 -23.42 10.51 0.93
CA MET A 1 -22.32 10.00 1.77
C MET A 1 -22.38 8.48 1.68
N HIS A 2 -21.28 7.83 1.31
CA HIS A 2 -21.22 6.37 1.29
C HIS A 2 -21.16 5.82 2.71
N SER A 3 -21.69 4.60 2.93
CA SER A 3 -21.59 3.95 4.23
C SER A 3 -20.12 3.71 4.59
N SER A 4 -19.74 4.07 5.80
CA SER A 4 -18.41 3.80 6.33
C SER A 4 -18.54 3.26 7.76
N ARG A 5 -17.82 2.19 8.06
CA ARG A 5 -17.74 1.64 9.42
C ARG A 5 -16.28 1.30 9.75
N THR A 6 -15.92 1.46 10.99
CA THR A 6 -14.61 1.08 11.52
C THR A 6 -14.70 -0.20 12.34
N GLY A 7 -13.61 -0.92 12.45
CA GLY A 7 -13.46 -2.10 13.28
C GLY A 7 -12.02 -2.32 13.71
N GLN A 8 -11.81 -3.33 14.53
CA GLN A 8 -10.50 -3.77 14.97
C GLN A 8 -10.43 -5.30 14.94
N ALA A 9 -9.39 -5.83 14.34
CA ALA A 9 -9.06 -7.26 14.40
C ALA A 9 -7.83 -7.47 15.29
N ALA A 10 -7.67 -8.68 15.80
CA ALA A 10 -6.48 -9.08 16.54
C ALA A 10 -5.60 -9.97 15.67
N ALA A 11 -4.33 -9.62 15.48
CA ALA A 11 -3.32 -10.47 14.90
C ALA A 11 -2.99 -11.64 15.86
N SER A 12 -2.27 -12.65 15.37
CA SER A 12 -1.92 -13.85 16.15
C SER A 12 -1.08 -13.57 17.39
N ASP A 13 -0.33 -12.46 17.37
CA ASP A 13 0.49 -11.98 18.51
C ASP A 13 -0.27 -11.02 19.46
N GLY A 14 -1.58 -10.82 19.21
CA GLY A 14 -2.42 -9.93 20.00
C GLY A 14 -2.39 -8.46 19.54
N THR A 15 -1.62 -8.09 18.52
CA THR A 15 -1.59 -6.73 17.96
C THR A 15 -2.98 -6.36 17.45
N ARG A 16 -3.52 -5.24 17.88
CA ARG A 16 -4.81 -4.73 17.42
C ARG A 16 -4.62 -3.96 16.11
N LEU A 17 -5.36 -4.36 15.09
CA LEU A 17 -5.30 -3.83 13.74
C LEU A 17 -6.59 -3.07 13.45
N HIS A 18 -6.46 -1.76 13.27
CA HIS A 18 -7.60 -0.91 12.93
C HIS A 18 -7.90 -1.00 11.42
N TYR A 19 -9.19 -1.02 11.09
CA TYR A 19 -9.62 -0.99 9.70
C TYR A 19 -10.90 -0.17 9.50
N ARG A 20 -11.14 0.23 8.26
CA ARG A 20 -12.36 0.87 7.77
C ARG A 20 -12.94 0.07 6.62
N LEU A 21 -14.26 -0.07 6.60
CA LEU A 21 -14.99 -0.58 5.45
C LEU A 21 -15.75 0.57 4.82
N ILE A 22 -15.52 0.83 3.56
CA ILE A 22 -16.08 1.96 2.80
C ILE A 22 -16.88 1.38 1.64
N GLY A 23 -18.13 1.87 1.47
CA GLY A 23 -19.04 1.35 0.46
C GLY A 23 -19.86 0.14 0.92
N SER A 24 -20.72 -0.33 0.04
CA SER A 24 -21.64 -1.45 0.28
C SER A 24 -21.84 -2.34 -0.96
N GLY A 25 -21.04 -2.13 -2.00
CA GLY A 25 -21.09 -2.96 -3.20
C GLY A 25 -20.69 -4.41 -2.94
N PRO A 26 -21.06 -5.33 -3.82
CA PRO A 26 -20.93 -6.78 -3.60
C PRO A 26 -19.49 -7.28 -3.71
N ALA A 27 -18.60 -6.61 -4.44
CA ALA A 27 -17.21 -7.01 -4.54
C ALA A 27 -16.47 -6.69 -3.24
N ARG A 28 -15.52 -7.54 -2.86
CA ARG A 28 -14.63 -7.32 -1.71
C ARG A 28 -13.28 -6.87 -2.23
N VAL A 29 -12.79 -5.73 -1.73
CA VAL A 29 -11.50 -5.16 -2.10
C VAL A 29 -10.75 -4.80 -0.83
N ALA A 30 -9.51 -5.27 -0.67
CA ALA A 30 -8.65 -4.94 0.46
C ALA A 30 -7.43 -4.15 -0.04
N LEU A 31 -7.20 -2.97 0.54
CA LEU A 31 -6.19 -2.02 0.10
C LEU A 31 -5.22 -1.68 1.25
N THR A 32 -3.93 -1.87 0.99
CA THR A 32 -2.84 -1.61 1.92
C THR A 32 -2.12 -0.32 1.56
N HIS A 33 -1.96 0.58 2.53
CA HIS A 33 -1.40 1.93 2.33
C HIS A 33 0.12 1.97 2.14
N SER A 34 0.64 3.12 1.68
CA SER A 34 2.07 3.40 1.57
C SER A 34 2.73 3.60 2.94
N LEU A 35 4.08 3.49 2.99
CA LEU A 35 4.88 3.72 4.21
C LEU A 35 4.52 5.06 4.86
N ALA A 36 4.32 5.02 6.18
CA ALA A 36 3.99 6.15 7.03
C ALA A 36 2.67 6.88 6.65
N MET A 37 1.80 6.22 5.88
CA MET A 37 0.39 6.60 5.71
C MET A 37 -0.49 5.76 6.63
N ASP A 38 -1.80 5.90 6.52
CA ASP A 38 -2.81 5.08 7.18
C ASP A 38 -3.94 4.70 6.21
N GLY A 39 -4.97 4.02 6.67
CA GLY A 39 -6.08 3.58 5.83
C GLY A 39 -6.84 4.72 5.14
N SER A 40 -6.74 5.97 5.62
CA SER A 40 -7.36 7.14 4.97
C SER A 40 -6.75 7.45 3.61
N PHE A 41 -5.52 7.03 3.36
CA PHE A 41 -4.84 7.10 2.08
C PHE A 41 -5.70 6.60 0.91
N TRP A 42 -6.50 5.57 1.15
CA TRP A 42 -7.36 4.98 0.15
C TRP A 42 -8.75 5.61 0.03
N SER A 43 -9.09 6.58 0.89
CA SER A 43 -10.44 7.19 0.91
C SER A 43 -10.90 7.76 -0.44
N PRO A 44 -10.05 8.49 -1.20
CA PRO A 44 -10.47 9.01 -2.51
C PRO A 44 -10.80 7.92 -3.52
N VAL A 45 -10.03 6.84 -3.54
CA VAL A 45 -10.25 5.68 -4.42
C VAL A 45 -11.45 4.86 -3.96
N ALA A 46 -11.56 4.60 -2.66
CA ALA A 46 -12.65 3.82 -2.08
C ALA A 46 -14.02 4.49 -2.29
N ALA A 47 -14.09 5.82 -2.24
CA ALA A 47 -15.32 6.56 -2.52
C ALA A 47 -15.84 6.32 -3.95
N ARG A 48 -14.93 6.16 -4.93
CA ARG A 48 -15.28 5.89 -6.33
C ARG A 48 -15.74 4.45 -6.58
N LEU A 49 -15.32 3.53 -5.71
CA LEU A 49 -15.68 2.11 -5.79
C LEU A 49 -16.90 1.75 -4.92
N ALA A 50 -17.41 2.67 -4.11
CA ALA A 50 -18.34 2.39 -3.02
C ALA A 50 -19.67 1.74 -3.43
N GLU A 51 -20.11 1.92 -4.67
CA GLU A 51 -21.35 1.30 -5.20
C GLU A 51 -21.11 -0.12 -5.72
N VAL A 52 -19.89 -0.41 -6.19
CA VAL A 52 -19.53 -1.70 -6.79
C VAL A 52 -18.78 -2.62 -5.84
N ALA A 53 -18.16 -2.05 -4.80
CA ALA A 53 -17.34 -2.77 -3.83
C ALA A 53 -17.59 -2.33 -2.38
N THR A 54 -17.31 -3.25 -1.46
CA THR A 54 -16.97 -2.96 -0.07
C THR A 54 -15.46 -2.96 0.04
N VAL A 55 -14.87 -1.78 0.26
CA VAL A 55 -13.42 -1.56 0.33
C VAL A 55 -12.97 -1.61 1.77
N LEU A 56 -12.10 -2.56 2.09
CA LEU A 56 -11.33 -2.63 3.32
C LEU A 56 -10.06 -1.78 3.15
N ALA A 57 -9.95 -0.68 3.89
CA ALA A 57 -8.76 0.11 4.06
C ALA A 57 -8.31 -0.01 5.51
N TRP A 58 -7.10 -0.48 5.75
CA TRP A 58 -6.63 -0.81 7.10
C TRP A 58 -5.32 -0.10 7.42
N ASP A 59 -5.07 0.07 8.70
CA ASP A 59 -3.82 0.62 9.21
C ASP A 59 -2.87 -0.54 9.51
N CYS A 60 -1.75 -0.63 8.81
CA CYS A 60 -0.72 -1.62 9.10
C CYS A 60 -0.24 -1.50 10.55
N ARG A 61 0.23 -2.59 11.17
CA ARG A 61 0.92 -2.47 12.47
C ARG A 61 1.97 -1.37 12.43
N GLY A 62 2.12 -0.62 13.49
CA GLY A 62 3.02 0.52 13.54
C GLY A 62 2.46 1.82 12.93
N HIS A 63 1.29 1.79 12.29
CA HIS A 63 0.72 2.94 11.58
C HIS A 63 -0.68 3.29 12.10
N GLY A 64 -1.10 4.54 11.84
CA GLY A 64 -2.45 5.01 12.11
C GLY A 64 -2.95 4.70 13.52
N ALA A 65 -4.15 4.13 13.60
CA ALA A 65 -4.79 3.71 14.85
C ALA A 65 -4.51 2.24 15.24
N SER A 66 -3.72 1.50 14.46
CA SER A 66 -3.23 0.17 14.84
C SER A 66 -2.17 0.25 15.94
N ASP A 67 -2.01 -0.85 16.69
CA ASP A 67 -0.97 -0.95 17.71
C ASP A 67 0.43 -0.85 17.08
N LYS A 68 1.39 -0.44 17.90
CA LYS A 68 2.78 -0.19 17.52
C LYS A 68 3.72 -1.09 18.32
N PRO A 69 3.64 -2.44 18.13
CA PRO A 69 4.52 -3.37 18.85
C PRO A 69 5.97 -3.13 18.46
N ALA A 70 6.89 -3.53 19.33
CA ALA A 70 8.30 -3.55 18.98
C ALA A 70 8.56 -4.52 17.81
N GLY A 71 9.54 -4.17 16.95
CA GLY A 71 9.96 -5.02 15.84
C GLY A 71 10.68 -6.30 16.30
N PRO A 72 11.27 -7.05 15.37
CA PRO A 72 11.41 -6.68 13.96
C PRO A 72 10.12 -6.84 13.13
N TYR A 73 9.92 -5.95 12.17
CA TYR A 73 8.83 -6.08 11.19
C TYR A 73 9.30 -6.80 9.94
N THR A 74 8.39 -7.59 9.32
CA THR A 74 8.61 -8.23 8.03
C THR A 74 7.38 -8.07 7.15
N VAL A 75 7.54 -8.13 5.84
CA VAL A 75 6.40 -8.04 4.91
C VAL A 75 5.45 -9.23 5.06
N GLU A 76 5.98 -10.40 5.45
CA GLU A 76 5.21 -11.60 5.75
C GLU A 76 4.34 -11.41 6.99
N LEU A 77 4.88 -10.76 8.02
CA LEU A 77 4.14 -10.44 9.24
C LEU A 77 2.95 -9.51 8.93
N PHE A 78 3.15 -8.51 8.08
CA PHE A 78 2.06 -7.62 7.63
C PHE A 78 1.05 -8.35 6.74
N ALA A 79 1.50 -9.31 5.94
CA ALA A 79 0.61 -10.17 5.17
C ALA A 79 -0.27 -11.05 6.07
N ASP A 80 0.31 -11.62 7.13
CA ASP A 80 -0.44 -12.40 8.12
C ASP A 80 -1.42 -11.52 8.92
N ASP A 81 -1.10 -10.25 9.17
CA ASP A 81 -2.03 -9.27 9.74
C ASP A 81 -3.27 -9.06 8.86
N LEU A 82 -3.08 -8.90 7.56
CA LEU A 82 -4.20 -8.78 6.62
C LEU A 82 -5.06 -10.06 6.62
N ALA A 83 -4.42 -11.24 6.73
CA ALA A 83 -5.15 -12.50 6.85
C ALA A 83 -5.98 -12.57 8.15
N ALA A 84 -5.49 -12.02 9.25
CA ALA A 84 -6.23 -11.93 10.50
C ALA A 84 -7.46 -11.00 10.37
N ILE A 85 -7.34 -9.87 9.68
CA ILE A 85 -8.48 -9.00 9.38
C ILE A 85 -9.52 -9.72 8.50
N PHE A 86 -9.07 -10.51 7.51
CA PHE A 86 -9.99 -11.32 6.70
C PHE A 86 -10.75 -12.33 7.54
N ALA A 87 -10.07 -12.98 8.50
CA ALA A 87 -10.71 -13.92 9.42
C ALA A 87 -11.77 -13.24 10.30
N ASP A 88 -11.46 -12.07 10.86
CA ASP A 88 -12.39 -11.26 11.67
C ASP A 88 -13.63 -10.86 10.88
N LEU A 89 -13.45 -10.48 9.61
CA LEU A 89 -14.55 -10.08 8.70
C LEU A 89 -15.32 -11.27 8.08
N GLY A 90 -14.85 -12.50 8.27
CA GLY A 90 -15.39 -13.66 7.57
C GLY A 90 -15.16 -13.60 6.05
N TRP A 91 -14.12 -12.89 5.60
CA TRP A 91 -13.76 -12.80 4.20
C TRP A 91 -12.90 -14.00 3.78
N THR A 92 -13.39 -14.78 2.86
CA THR A 92 -12.65 -15.94 2.33
C THR A 92 -11.75 -15.54 1.17
N LYS A 93 -12.18 -14.57 0.35
CA LYS A 93 -11.45 -14.07 -0.82
C LYS A 93 -11.77 -12.59 -1.05
N ALA A 94 -10.83 -11.86 -1.65
CA ALA A 94 -11.01 -10.51 -2.14
C ALA A 94 -10.05 -10.18 -3.30
N VAL A 95 -10.34 -9.12 -4.04
CA VAL A 95 -9.32 -8.38 -4.78
C VAL A 95 -8.43 -7.69 -3.75
N VAL A 96 -7.14 -7.89 -3.82
CA VAL A 96 -6.18 -7.25 -2.91
C VAL A 96 -5.28 -6.30 -3.67
N GLY A 97 -4.98 -5.16 -3.07
CA GLY A 97 -4.10 -4.18 -3.68
C GLY A 97 -3.32 -3.38 -2.66
N GLY A 98 -2.27 -2.74 -3.13
CA GLY A 98 -1.44 -1.91 -2.27
C GLY A 98 -0.57 -0.95 -3.04
N ALA A 99 -0.19 0.15 -2.38
CA ALA A 99 0.70 1.16 -2.93
C ALA A 99 2.02 1.19 -2.16
N SER A 100 3.14 1.26 -2.89
CA SER A 100 4.49 1.35 -2.31
C SER A 100 4.74 0.21 -1.31
N MET A 101 4.99 0.50 -0.03
CA MET A 101 5.07 -0.51 1.04
C MET A 101 3.88 -1.48 0.99
N GLY A 102 2.67 -0.95 0.82
CA GLY A 102 1.46 -1.77 0.75
C GLY A 102 1.47 -2.74 -0.43
N GLY A 103 2.12 -2.40 -1.54
CA GLY A 103 2.32 -3.31 -2.67
C GLY A 103 3.25 -4.47 -2.32
N CYS A 104 4.33 -4.22 -1.57
CA CYS A 104 5.20 -5.28 -1.05
C CYS A 104 4.41 -6.22 -0.11
N VAL A 105 3.62 -5.66 0.80
CA VAL A 105 2.74 -6.45 1.69
C VAL A 105 1.74 -7.28 0.89
N THR A 106 1.14 -6.68 -0.14
CA THR A 106 0.17 -7.36 -1.01
C THR A 106 0.80 -8.49 -1.82
N LEU A 107 2.04 -8.32 -2.30
CA LEU A 107 2.82 -9.40 -2.93
C LEU A 107 3.11 -10.54 -1.95
N ALA A 108 3.55 -10.21 -0.73
CA ALA A 108 3.77 -11.21 0.32
C ALA A 108 2.46 -11.95 0.66
N PHE A 109 1.34 -11.24 0.74
CA PHE A 109 0.01 -11.83 0.94
C PHE A 109 -0.37 -12.78 -0.19
N ALA A 110 -0.14 -12.40 -1.45
CA ALA A 110 -0.42 -13.25 -2.60
C ALA A 110 0.46 -14.52 -2.62
N GLY A 111 1.68 -14.45 -2.12
CA GLY A 111 2.56 -15.61 -1.99
C GLY A 111 2.17 -16.56 -0.84
N ARG A 112 1.70 -16.03 0.28
CA ARG A 112 1.41 -16.80 1.50
C ARG A 112 -0.04 -17.27 1.62
N HIS A 113 -0.97 -16.49 1.09
CA HIS A 113 -2.41 -16.66 1.21
C HIS A 113 -3.10 -16.63 -0.17
N ALA A 114 -2.49 -17.30 -1.16
CA ALA A 114 -2.93 -17.27 -2.56
C ALA A 114 -4.43 -17.66 -2.71
N GLU A 115 -4.92 -18.55 -1.87
CA GLU A 115 -6.32 -18.99 -1.85
C GLU A 115 -7.30 -17.86 -1.50
N LYS A 116 -6.81 -16.77 -0.87
CA LYS A 116 -7.62 -15.60 -0.49
C LYS A 116 -7.62 -14.49 -1.53
N VAL A 117 -6.81 -14.62 -2.59
CA VAL A 117 -6.64 -13.59 -3.62
C VAL A 117 -7.50 -13.91 -4.83
N GLN A 118 -8.37 -12.98 -5.24
CA GLN A 118 -9.15 -13.07 -6.48
C GLN A 118 -8.54 -12.26 -7.62
N GLY A 119 -7.82 -11.18 -7.29
CA GLY A 119 -7.12 -10.31 -8.22
C GLY A 119 -6.10 -9.47 -7.46
N LEU A 120 -5.07 -9.01 -8.14
CA LEU A 120 -3.93 -8.32 -7.54
C LEU A 120 -3.71 -6.93 -8.17
N GLY A 121 -3.74 -5.87 -7.34
CA GLY A 121 -3.45 -4.49 -7.73
C GLY A 121 -2.11 -4.01 -7.12
N LEU A 122 -1.16 -3.62 -7.95
CA LEU A 122 0.17 -3.17 -7.53
C LEU A 122 0.39 -1.75 -8.03
N PHE A 123 0.44 -0.79 -7.10
CA PHE A 123 0.50 0.64 -7.41
C PHE A 123 1.77 1.25 -6.83
N ASP A 124 2.55 1.96 -7.67
CA ASP A 124 3.77 2.68 -7.25
C ASP A 124 4.66 1.82 -6.33
N THR A 125 4.95 0.60 -6.71
CA THR A 125 5.59 -0.41 -5.86
C THR A 125 6.63 -1.25 -6.60
N THR A 126 7.32 -2.10 -5.88
CA THR A 126 8.31 -3.03 -6.40
C THR A 126 8.28 -4.36 -5.64
N ALA A 127 8.81 -5.41 -6.26
CA ALA A 127 9.10 -6.67 -5.59
C ALA A 127 10.48 -6.67 -4.89
N TRP A 128 11.35 -5.72 -5.22
CA TRP A 128 12.70 -5.62 -4.67
C TRP A 128 13.31 -4.25 -4.95
N TYR A 129 13.88 -3.63 -3.94
CA TYR A 129 14.47 -2.28 -4.03
C TYR A 129 15.95 -2.27 -4.49
N GLY A 130 16.52 -3.42 -4.83
CA GLY A 130 17.91 -3.52 -5.28
C GLY A 130 18.89 -3.94 -4.17
N PRO A 131 20.17 -4.20 -4.55
CA PRO A 131 21.16 -4.72 -3.62
C PRO A 131 21.57 -3.73 -2.53
N GLU A 132 21.44 -2.42 -2.79
CA GLU A 132 21.77 -1.36 -1.83
C GLU A 132 20.61 -1.07 -0.85
N ALA A 133 19.45 -1.70 -1.05
CA ALA A 133 18.25 -1.43 -0.27
C ALA A 133 18.47 -1.57 1.26
N PRO A 134 19.13 -2.63 1.77
CA PRO A 134 19.32 -2.76 3.22
C PRO A 134 20.02 -1.55 3.83
N GLN A 135 21.05 -1.04 3.18
CA GLN A 135 21.80 0.12 3.66
C GLN A 135 20.99 1.41 3.51
N GLN A 136 20.42 1.69 2.34
CA GLN A 136 19.68 2.94 2.08
C GLN A 136 18.46 3.09 2.99
N TRP A 137 17.74 2.00 3.24
CA TRP A 137 16.59 2.00 4.13
C TRP A 137 16.99 2.10 5.60
N ALA A 138 18.12 1.51 6.01
CA ALA A 138 18.67 1.68 7.35
C ALA A 138 19.08 3.14 7.60
N GLU A 139 19.81 3.77 6.67
CA GLU A 139 20.17 5.19 6.75
C GLU A 139 18.95 6.10 6.90
N ARG A 140 17.87 5.80 6.17
CA ARG A 140 16.59 6.52 6.26
C ARG A 140 15.92 6.31 7.62
N ALA A 141 15.92 5.08 8.13
CA ALA A 141 15.41 4.75 9.46
C ALA A 141 16.18 5.52 10.55
N ASP A 142 17.50 5.47 10.49
CA ASP A 142 18.40 6.11 11.46
C ASP A 142 18.25 7.63 11.44
N LYS A 143 18.10 8.24 10.26
CA LYS A 143 17.80 9.67 10.15
C LYS A 143 16.49 10.03 10.84
N GLY A 144 15.44 9.23 10.62
CA GLY A 144 14.15 9.41 11.32
C GLY A 144 14.27 9.31 12.84
N VAL A 145 15.09 8.38 13.34
CA VAL A 145 15.32 8.18 14.78
C VAL A 145 16.15 9.34 15.37
N GLN A 146 17.21 9.79 14.68
CA GLN A 146 18.15 10.77 15.19
C GLN A 146 17.63 12.20 15.09
N GLU A 147 16.97 12.55 13.99
CA GLU A 147 16.56 13.92 13.65
C GLU A 147 15.03 14.12 13.74
N GLY A 148 14.27 13.05 13.95
CA GLY A 148 12.81 13.05 13.93
C GLY A 148 12.23 13.08 12.51
N LEU A 149 10.94 12.69 12.38
CA LEU A 149 10.27 12.63 11.07
C LEU A 149 10.19 13.99 10.37
N LYS A 150 10.17 15.08 11.13
CA LYS A 150 10.14 16.45 10.58
C LYS A 150 11.31 16.73 9.63
N ALA A 151 12.50 16.19 9.91
CA ALA A 151 13.67 16.34 9.06
C ALA A 151 13.52 15.68 7.67
N LEU A 152 12.58 14.76 7.52
CA LEU A 152 12.31 14.04 6.28
C LEU A 152 11.22 14.70 5.42
N VAL A 153 10.43 15.64 5.96
CA VAL A 153 9.23 16.19 5.29
C VAL A 153 9.55 16.79 3.92
N GLY A 154 10.57 17.61 3.81
CA GLY A 154 10.93 18.26 2.55
C GLY A 154 11.25 17.28 1.45
N PHE A 155 12.00 16.22 1.76
CA PHE A 155 12.31 15.13 0.85
C PHE A 155 11.05 14.32 0.49
N GLN A 156 10.19 14.04 1.47
CA GLN A 156 8.98 13.25 1.26
C GLN A 156 7.98 13.93 0.34
N GLN A 157 7.71 15.21 0.53
CA GLN A 157 6.75 15.96 -0.30
C GLN A 157 7.11 15.90 -1.79
N THR A 158 8.39 16.08 -2.12
CA THR A 158 8.88 16.02 -3.51
C THR A 158 8.88 14.60 -4.07
N ARG A 159 9.03 13.60 -3.19
CA ARG A 159 8.95 12.19 -3.57
C ARG A 159 7.52 11.75 -3.83
N TRP A 160 6.57 12.23 -3.03
CA TRP A 160 5.17 11.79 -3.09
C TRP A 160 4.41 12.36 -4.27
N PHE A 161 4.59 13.67 -4.56
CA PHE A 161 3.74 14.42 -5.47
C PHE A 161 4.53 15.25 -6.45
N GLY A 162 4.04 15.33 -7.70
CA GLY A 162 4.57 16.20 -8.73
C GLY A 162 4.45 17.69 -8.37
N ASP A 163 5.30 18.52 -8.97
CA ASP A 163 5.36 19.95 -8.66
C ASP A 163 4.05 20.67 -8.95
N ALA A 164 3.43 20.35 -10.10
CA ALA A 164 2.13 20.91 -10.49
C ALA A 164 1.02 20.47 -9.52
N PHE A 165 1.02 19.19 -9.10
CA PHE A 165 0.04 18.69 -8.14
C PHE A 165 0.18 19.38 -6.79
N ARG A 166 1.42 19.53 -6.27
CA ARG A 166 1.68 20.20 -4.98
C ARG A 166 1.20 21.66 -4.99
N ALA A 167 1.40 22.36 -6.10
CA ALA A 167 0.96 23.75 -6.25
C ALA A 167 -0.58 23.86 -6.28
N ALA A 168 -1.26 22.91 -6.95
CA ALA A 168 -2.70 22.90 -7.12
C ALA A 168 -3.48 22.33 -5.92
N ASN A 169 -2.86 21.46 -5.11
CA ASN A 169 -3.51 20.70 -4.04
C ASN A 169 -2.77 20.80 -2.69
N PRO A 170 -2.54 22.01 -2.16
CA PRO A 170 -1.76 22.21 -0.93
C PRO A 170 -2.40 21.50 0.28
N ASP A 171 -3.71 21.37 0.32
CA ASP A 171 -4.42 20.72 1.43
C ASP A 171 -4.14 19.22 1.46
N ILE A 172 -4.17 18.52 0.32
CA ILE A 172 -3.84 17.09 0.23
C ILE A 172 -2.38 16.87 0.65
N VAL A 173 -1.47 17.74 0.21
CA VAL A 173 -0.06 17.68 0.61
C VAL A 173 0.08 17.86 2.11
N LYS A 174 -0.61 18.85 2.68
CA LYS A 174 -0.60 19.10 4.13
C LYS A 174 -1.15 17.93 4.92
N GLU A 175 -2.30 17.38 4.53
CA GLU A 175 -2.91 16.20 5.19
C GLU A 175 -1.96 15.00 5.16
N SER A 176 -1.29 14.75 4.02
CA SER A 176 -0.30 13.68 3.90
C SER A 176 0.91 13.89 4.82
N VAL A 177 1.36 15.14 4.97
CA VAL A 177 2.43 15.51 5.91
C VAL A 177 1.98 15.33 7.36
N ASP A 178 0.76 15.72 7.69
CA ASP A 178 0.23 15.59 9.05
C ASP A 178 0.14 14.10 9.43
N VAL A 179 -0.35 13.23 8.54
CA VAL A 179 -0.36 11.76 8.74
C VAL A 179 1.07 11.23 8.94
N PHE A 180 2.00 11.65 8.08
CA PHE A 180 3.40 11.25 8.18
C PHE A 180 4.02 11.63 9.53
N LEU A 181 3.80 12.85 9.99
CA LEU A 181 4.36 13.36 11.25
C LEU A 181 3.75 12.71 12.50
N ASN A 182 2.55 12.16 12.40
CA ASN A 182 1.86 11.47 13.48
C ASN A 182 2.32 10.00 13.67
N ASN A 183 3.23 9.50 12.82
CA ASN A 183 3.75 8.15 13.00
C ASN A 183 4.65 8.03 14.22
N ASP A 184 4.64 6.86 14.86
CA ASP A 184 5.64 6.46 15.83
C ASP A 184 7.00 6.28 15.14
N VAL A 185 8.04 6.94 15.67
CA VAL A 185 9.37 6.97 15.05
C VAL A 185 10.02 5.57 15.04
N ALA A 186 9.83 4.79 16.11
CA ALA A 186 10.41 3.44 16.20
C ALA A 186 9.72 2.50 15.20
N ALA A 187 8.38 2.54 15.10
CA ALA A 187 7.62 1.76 14.15
C ALA A 187 7.92 2.15 12.69
N TYR A 188 8.12 3.47 12.43
CA TYR A 188 8.57 3.95 11.12
C TYR A 188 9.94 3.36 10.76
N ALA A 189 10.90 3.40 11.69
CA ALA A 189 12.23 2.86 11.47
C ALA A 189 12.22 1.36 11.19
N GLU A 190 11.41 0.59 11.94
CA GLU A 190 11.23 -0.85 11.70
C GLU A 190 10.58 -1.11 10.31
N SER A 191 9.61 -0.30 9.90
CA SER A 191 9.01 -0.41 8.57
C SER A 191 10.02 -0.09 7.44
N CYS A 192 10.91 0.87 7.66
CA CYS A 192 12.02 1.14 6.74
C CYS A 192 12.96 -0.09 6.63
N ARG A 193 13.39 -0.67 7.76
CA ARG A 193 14.25 -1.86 7.76
C ARG A 193 13.58 -3.06 7.09
N MET A 194 12.28 -3.24 7.33
CA MET A 194 11.46 -4.24 6.64
C MET A 194 11.56 -4.10 5.12
N LEU A 195 11.38 -2.88 4.59
CA LEU A 195 11.45 -2.62 3.15
C LEU A 195 12.88 -2.86 2.61
N GLY A 196 13.90 -2.51 3.37
CA GLY A 196 15.29 -2.80 3.01
C GLY A 196 15.59 -4.28 2.86
N ALA A 197 14.93 -5.12 3.68
CA ALA A 197 15.11 -6.57 3.66
C ALA A 197 14.19 -7.30 2.67
N ALA A 198 13.17 -6.63 2.12
CA ALA A 198 12.15 -7.27 1.30
C ALA A 198 12.71 -7.71 -0.06
N ASP A 199 12.60 -9.01 -0.36
CA ASP A 199 12.85 -9.58 -1.69
C ASP A 199 11.72 -10.56 -2.04
N LEU A 200 10.79 -10.09 -2.84
CA LEU A 200 9.58 -10.80 -3.24
C LEU A 200 9.63 -11.31 -4.69
N ARG A 201 10.81 -11.27 -5.33
CA ARG A 201 10.97 -11.70 -6.73
C ARG A 201 10.56 -13.16 -6.95
N SER A 202 10.80 -14.01 -5.96
CA SER A 202 10.43 -15.43 -6.01
C SER A 202 8.91 -15.67 -6.03
N VAL A 203 8.10 -14.72 -5.57
CA VAL A 203 6.63 -14.81 -5.55
C VAL A 203 6.04 -14.58 -6.95
N LEU A 204 6.65 -13.71 -7.77
CA LEU A 204 6.05 -13.16 -8.99
C LEU A 204 5.60 -14.24 -9.98
N GLY A 205 6.43 -15.23 -10.28
CA GLY A 205 6.12 -16.30 -11.23
C GLY A 205 5.00 -17.25 -10.76
N GLY A 206 4.69 -17.23 -9.46
CA GLY A 206 3.61 -18.03 -8.86
C GLY A 206 2.22 -17.37 -8.94
N ILE A 207 2.14 -16.07 -9.23
CA ILE A 207 0.88 -15.33 -9.30
C ILE A 207 0.10 -15.79 -10.54
N LYS A 208 -1.16 -16.25 -10.33
CA LYS A 208 -2.04 -16.79 -11.40
C LYS A 208 -3.37 -16.03 -11.51
N VAL A 209 -3.63 -15.08 -10.63
CA VAL A 209 -4.84 -14.27 -10.65
C VAL A 209 -4.67 -13.06 -11.58
N PRO A 210 -5.78 -12.48 -12.10
CA PRO A 210 -5.72 -11.22 -12.82
C PRO A 210 -4.91 -10.19 -12.03
N THR A 211 -3.93 -9.57 -12.69
CA THR A 211 -3.01 -8.63 -12.02
C THR A 211 -2.92 -7.33 -12.81
N ARG A 212 -3.08 -6.20 -12.12
CA ARG A 212 -2.90 -4.86 -12.67
C ARG A 212 -1.79 -4.13 -11.94
N ILE A 213 -0.86 -3.58 -12.71
CA ILE A 213 0.28 -2.81 -12.22
C ILE A 213 0.11 -1.41 -12.77
N ALA A 214 0.22 -0.39 -11.89
CA ALA A 214 0.28 0.99 -12.34
C ALA A 214 1.35 1.76 -11.56
N VAL A 215 2.01 2.69 -12.25
CA VAL A 215 3.10 3.49 -11.68
C VAL A 215 3.10 4.88 -12.29
N GLY A 216 3.42 5.89 -11.50
CA GLY A 216 3.64 7.24 -12.00
C GLY A 216 4.88 7.30 -12.91
N GLU A 217 4.77 8.01 -14.05
CA GLU A 217 5.89 8.20 -14.98
C GLU A 217 7.09 8.87 -14.31
N GLU A 218 6.81 9.79 -13.37
CA GLU A 218 7.82 10.52 -12.61
C GLU A 218 8.11 9.92 -11.22
N ASP A 219 7.72 8.66 -10.98
CA ASP A 219 8.04 7.98 -9.72
C ASP A 219 9.52 7.62 -9.67
N TYR A 220 10.28 8.34 -8.88
CA TYR A 220 11.69 8.04 -8.63
C TYR A 220 11.92 7.24 -7.35
N ALA A 221 10.85 6.92 -6.62
CA ALA A 221 10.92 6.04 -5.45
C ALA A 221 10.87 4.56 -5.83
N THR A 222 9.93 4.23 -6.74
CA THR A 222 9.79 2.94 -7.39
C THR A 222 9.59 3.20 -8.89
N PRO A 223 10.67 3.54 -9.62
CA PRO A 223 10.58 4.00 -10.99
C PRO A 223 9.93 2.97 -11.93
N PRO A 224 9.37 3.41 -13.08
CA PRO A 224 8.69 2.55 -14.05
C PRO A 224 9.42 1.25 -14.37
N ALA A 225 10.75 1.26 -14.42
CA ALA A 225 11.55 0.05 -14.66
C ALA A 225 11.29 -1.06 -13.63
N MET A 226 10.96 -0.73 -12.37
CA MET A 226 10.60 -1.72 -11.35
C MET A 226 9.22 -2.33 -11.63
N ALA A 227 8.27 -1.53 -12.07
CA ALA A 227 6.94 -1.99 -12.48
C ALA A 227 7.02 -2.87 -13.74
N GLU A 228 7.85 -2.49 -14.72
CA GLU A 228 8.14 -3.28 -15.91
C GLU A 228 8.75 -4.64 -15.56
N ALA A 229 9.67 -4.69 -14.60
CA ALA A 229 10.27 -5.95 -14.13
C ALA A 229 9.21 -6.88 -13.49
N MET A 230 8.29 -6.34 -12.70
CA MET A 230 7.18 -7.12 -12.15
C MET A 230 6.23 -7.59 -13.26
N HIS A 231 5.89 -6.72 -14.21
CA HIS A 231 5.05 -7.06 -15.34
C HIS A 231 5.63 -8.18 -16.19
N ALA A 232 6.92 -8.13 -16.47
CA ALA A 232 7.62 -9.18 -17.21
C ALA A 232 7.62 -10.54 -16.47
N ALA A 233 7.60 -10.54 -15.13
CA ALA A 233 7.65 -11.74 -14.30
C ALA A 233 6.26 -12.31 -13.96
N ILE A 234 5.19 -11.49 -13.99
CA ILE A 234 3.81 -11.91 -13.68
C ILE A 234 3.07 -12.16 -15.00
N GLY A 235 2.90 -13.42 -15.37
CA GLY A 235 2.20 -13.78 -16.59
C GLY A 235 0.75 -13.31 -16.63
N GLY A 236 0.36 -12.66 -17.75
CA GLY A 236 -1.00 -12.14 -17.93
C GLY A 236 -1.32 -10.85 -17.15
N SER A 237 -0.36 -10.23 -16.48
CA SER A 237 -0.54 -8.92 -15.87
C SER A 237 -0.71 -7.82 -16.94
N THR A 238 -1.24 -6.68 -16.55
CA THR A 238 -1.24 -5.45 -17.34
C THR A 238 -0.41 -4.38 -16.66
N LEU A 239 0.25 -3.53 -17.42
CA LEU A 239 1.02 -2.40 -16.91
C LEU A 239 0.47 -1.09 -17.45
N LYS A 240 0.31 -0.11 -16.56
CA LYS A 240 -0.04 1.27 -16.89
C LYS A 240 1.01 2.22 -16.32
N ILE A 241 1.67 2.98 -17.18
CA ILE A 241 2.47 4.13 -16.78
C ILE A 241 1.58 5.35 -16.83
N ILE A 242 1.49 6.10 -15.74
CA ILE A 242 0.59 7.24 -15.57
C ILE A 242 1.36 8.53 -15.87
N PRO A 243 1.07 9.23 -16.99
CA PRO A 243 1.80 10.42 -17.39
C PRO A 243 1.77 11.50 -16.30
N GLY A 244 2.94 12.05 -15.96
CA GLY A 244 3.12 13.09 -14.95
C GLY A 244 2.79 12.69 -13.51
N GLY A 245 2.36 11.45 -13.27
CA GLY A 245 2.14 10.92 -11.92
C GLY A 245 3.44 10.67 -11.20
N ARG A 246 3.45 10.86 -9.87
CA ARG A 246 4.59 10.56 -9.02
C ARG A 246 4.33 9.35 -8.13
N HIS A 247 4.74 9.34 -6.86
CA HIS A 247 4.76 8.11 -6.02
C HIS A 247 3.46 7.81 -5.28
N LEU A 248 2.57 8.76 -5.10
CA LEU A 248 1.29 8.52 -4.41
C LEU A 248 0.12 8.70 -5.39
N THR A 249 0.14 7.96 -6.51
CA THR A 249 -0.90 8.06 -7.54
C THR A 249 -2.31 7.80 -7.04
N PRO A 250 -2.59 7.01 -5.98
CA PRO A 250 -3.92 6.92 -5.38
C PRO A 250 -4.46 8.24 -4.83
N LEU A 251 -3.58 9.18 -4.47
CA LEU A 251 -3.95 10.53 -4.06
C LEU A 251 -3.89 11.55 -5.21
N GLU A 252 -2.90 11.41 -6.11
CA GLU A 252 -2.74 12.33 -7.25
C GLU A 252 -3.83 12.15 -8.31
N VAL A 253 -4.13 10.90 -8.65
CA VAL A 253 -5.04 10.54 -9.75
C VAL A 253 -6.00 9.42 -9.35
N PRO A 254 -6.81 9.62 -8.29
CA PRO A 254 -7.66 8.57 -7.73
C PRO A 254 -8.67 7.98 -8.73
N ASP A 255 -9.08 8.75 -9.73
CA ASP A 255 -9.98 8.26 -10.79
C ASP A 255 -9.30 7.18 -11.65
N VAL A 256 -8.02 7.36 -11.96
CA VAL A 256 -7.24 6.39 -12.74
C VAL A 256 -7.06 5.10 -11.96
N ILE A 257 -6.69 5.18 -10.68
CA ILE A 257 -6.50 4.01 -9.83
C ILE A 257 -7.81 3.28 -9.56
N ALA A 258 -8.90 4.01 -9.36
CA ALA A 258 -10.23 3.40 -9.22
C ALA A 258 -10.67 2.68 -10.50
N ALA A 259 -10.36 3.23 -11.68
CA ALA A 259 -10.65 2.56 -12.96
C ALA A 259 -9.84 1.25 -13.11
N GLU A 260 -8.54 1.24 -12.74
CA GLU A 260 -7.73 0.01 -12.75
C GLU A 260 -8.29 -1.04 -11.77
N LEU A 261 -8.71 -0.64 -10.57
CA LEU A 261 -9.35 -1.54 -9.61
C LEU A 261 -10.72 -2.03 -10.09
N SER A 262 -11.54 -1.19 -10.74
CA SER A 262 -12.82 -1.61 -11.30
C SER A 262 -12.65 -2.67 -12.37
N GLN A 263 -11.70 -2.49 -13.29
CA GLN A 263 -11.38 -3.49 -14.31
C GLN A 263 -10.80 -4.77 -13.70
N LEU A 264 -10.05 -4.66 -12.60
CA LEU A 264 -9.55 -5.82 -11.87
C LEU A 264 -10.70 -6.61 -11.19
N ILE A 265 -11.67 -5.91 -10.59
CA ILE A 265 -12.87 -6.51 -10.02
C ILE A 265 -13.66 -7.27 -11.08
N GLU A 266 -13.80 -6.71 -12.28
CA GLU A 266 -14.49 -7.36 -13.41
C GLU A 266 -13.75 -8.62 -13.89
N ALA A 267 -12.42 -8.55 -13.99
CA ALA A 267 -11.59 -9.68 -14.42
C ALA A 267 -11.50 -10.81 -13.39
N ALA A 268 -11.79 -10.51 -12.11
CA ALA A 268 -11.73 -11.45 -10.98
C ALA A 268 -13.07 -12.17 -10.68
N ARG A 269 -14.13 -11.86 -11.45
CA ARG A 269 -15.45 -12.50 -11.34
C ARG A 269 -15.42 -13.88 -12.00
#